data_e3746c5235eba41f710d6f2f97e1efb9
#
_entry.id   e3746c5235eba41f710d6f2f97e1efb9
#
_cell.length_a   1.000
_cell.length_b   1.000
_cell.length_c   1.000
_cell.angle_alpha   90.00
_cell.angle_beta   90.00
_cell.angle_gamma   90.00
#
_symmetry.space_group_name_H-M   'P 1'
#
loop_
_entity.id
_entity.type
_entity.pdbx_description
1 polymer ?
#
loop_
_entity_poly.entity_id
_entity_poly.type
_entity_poly.pdbx_seq_one_letter_code
_entity_poly.pdbx_strand_id
1 'polypeptide(L)'
;IKCILNLVRRDGGEIQVLGLDNLADERAVKAQVGVVLDETTFHDGLSAPQVGSILARLYPGWDGALYQHYLEKFGLTSKKLVKTFSKGMKMKLSLAAAFAARPRLLILDEATSGLDPVVRDEILDEFLAFIQDEEHAILLSSHITSDLEKVADYVTYLHRGRVAVSGAKDELLDTYGKLVCGRSELERV
;
A
#
# COMPACT_ATOMS: atom_id res chain seq x y z
N ILE A 1 0.42 -4.83 -9.70
CA ILE A 1 1.28 -4.91 -8.50
C ILE A 1 2.13 -6.19 -8.52
N LYS A 2 1.56 -7.39 -8.61
CA LYS A 2 2.33 -8.65 -8.51
C LYS A 2 3.44 -8.78 -9.55
N CYS A 3 3.26 -8.27 -10.77
CA CYS A 3 4.33 -8.23 -11.80
C CYS A 3 5.44 -7.23 -11.45
N ILE A 4 5.11 -6.11 -10.79
CA ILE A 4 6.10 -5.13 -10.33
C ILE A 4 7.07 -5.79 -9.32
N LEU A 5 6.52 -6.63 -8.43
CA LEU A 5 7.25 -7.33 -7.38
C LEU A 5 7.88 -8.65 -7.83
N ASN A 6 7.75 -9.02 -9.10
CA ASN A 6 8.17 -10.33 -9.65
C ASN A 6 7.55 -11.55 -8.93
N LEU A 7 6.37 -11.39 -8.33
CA LEU A 7 5.58 -12.50 -7.76
C LEU A 7 4.83 -13.27 -8.85
N VAL A 8 4.58 -12.63 -9.98
CA VAL A 8 3.97 -13.21 -11.18
C VAL A 8 4.78 -12.78 -12.38
N ARG A 9 5.07 -13.72 -13.30
CA ARG A 9 5.78 -13.42 -14.54
C ARG A 9 4.88 -12.60 -15.48
N ARG A 10 5.42 -11.50 -16.01
CA ARG A 10 4.75 -10.72 -17.06
C ARG A 10 4.84 -11.42 -18.42
N ASP A 11 3.84 -11.28 -19.27
CA ASP A 11 3.82 -11.82 -20.63
C ASP A 11 4.62 -10.94 -21.62
N GLY A 12 4.80 -9.65 -21.30
CA GLY A 12 5.53 -8.69 -22.14
C GLY A 12 5.62 -7.31 -21.48
N GLY A 13 6.20 -6.37 -22.22
CA GLY A 13 6.44 -5.01 -21.75
C GLY A 13 7.63 -4.88 -20.82
N GLU A 14 7.86 -3.66 -20.32
CA GLU A 14 8.95 -3.30 -19.39
C GLU A 14 8.36 -2.67 -18.14
N ILE A 15 9.02 -2.88 -17.02
CA ILE A 15 8.63 -2.26 -15.73
C ILE A 15 9.89 -1.68 -15.11
N GLN A 16 9.86 -0.37 -14.89
CA GLN A 16 10.88 0.35 -14.14
C GLN A 16 10.31 0.83 -12.81
N VAL A 17 11.07 0.68 -11.75
CA VAL A 17 10.73 1.12 -10.39
C VAL A 17 11.87 1.98 -9.89
N LEU A 18 11.60 3.25 -9.57
CA LEU A 18 12.61 4.22 -9.15
C LEU A 18 13.79 4.32 -10.14
N GLY A 19 13.51 4.19 -11.45
CA GLY A 19 14.50 4.23 -12.53
C GLY A 19 15.29 2.94 -12.76
N LEU A 20 14.99 1.86 -12.03
CA LEU A 20 15.64 0.55 -12.15
C LEU A 20 14.73 -0.46 -12.83
N ASP A 21 15.29 -1.34 -13.68
CA ASP A 21 14.53 -2.46 -14.25
C ASP A 21 14.19 -3.48 -13.16
N ASN A 22 12.91 -3.85 -13.05
CA ASN A 22 12.45 -4.70 -11.96
C ASN A 22 12.93 -6.16 -12.02
N LEU A 23 13.47 -6.62 -13.16
CA LEU A 23 14.05 -7.96 -13.32
C LEU A 23 15.58 -7.92 -13.23
N ALA A 24 16.22 -7.01 -13.98
CA ALA A 24 17.68 -6.90 -13.99
C ALA A 24 18.24 -6.44 -12.65
N ASP A 25 17.54 -5.48 -12.01
CA ASP A 25 17.96 -4.85 -10.75
C ASP A 25 17.06 -5.28 -9.56
N GLU A 26 16.47 -6.46 -9.61
CA GLU A 26 15.44 -6.92 -8.65
C GLU A 26 15.82 -6.68 -7.19
N ARG A 27 17.07 -6.99 -6.81
CA ARG A 27 17.55 -6.82 -5.44
C ARG A 27 17.62 -5.34 -5.03
N ALA A 28 18.07 -4.47 -5.93
CA ALA A 28 18.16 -3.03 -5.70
C ALA A 28 16.78 -2.38 -5.61
N VAL A 29 15.84 -2.83 -6.45
CA VAL A 29 14.42 -2.43 -6.38
C VAL A 29 13.82 -2.84 -5.04
N LYS A 30 13.93 -4.13 -4.66
CA LYS A 30 13.34 -4.66 -3.43
C LYS A 30 13.92 -4.05 -2.15
N ALA A 31 15.16 -3.56 -2.20
CA ALA A 31 15.78 -2.86 -1.07
C ALA A 31 15.19 -1.46 -0.82
N GLN A 32 14.51 -0.88 -1.80
CA GLN A 32 13.93 0.47 -1.74
C GLN A 32 12.40 0.45 -1.67
N VAL A 33 11.78 -0.74 -1.69
CA VAL A 33 10.32 -0.89 -1.76
C VAL A 33 9.81 -1.56 -0.49
N GLY A 34 8.87 -0.92 0.19
CA GLY A 34 8.04 -1.54 1.23
C GLY A 34 6.76 -2.09 0.60
N VAL A 35 6.33 -3.27 1.04
CA VAL A 35 5.17 -3.93 0.47
C VAL A 35 4.18 -4.32 1.55
N VAL A 36 2.91 -3.99 1.34
CA VAL A 36 1.80 -4.45 2.17
C VAL A 36 0.73 -5.02 1.24
N LEU A 37 0.42 -6.29 1.41
CA LEU A 37 -0.61 -7.01 0.65
C LEU A 37 -1.88 -7.16 1.50
N ASP A 38 -3.00 -7.46 0.87
CA ASP A 38 -4.30 -7.68 1.54
C ASP A 38 -4.22 -8.75 2.65
N GLU A 39 -3.39 -9.77 2.43
CA GLU A 39 -3.14 -10.80 3.44
C GLU A 39 -1.76 -10.66 4.07
N THR A 40 -1.70 -10.80 5.40
CA THR A 40 -0.43 -10.81 6.11
C THR A 40 0.33 -12.10 5.81
N THR A 41 1.61 -11.95 5.46
CA THR A 41 2.51 -13.08 5.13
C THR A 41 3.35 -13.54 6.32
N PHE A 42 3.18 -12.95 7.50
CA PHE A 42 3.93 -13.33 8.69
C PHE A 42 3.41 -14.63 9.29
N HIS A 43 4.36 -15.49 9.72
CA HIS A 43 4.03 -16.77 10.30
C HIS A 43 3.22 -16.61 11.60
N ASP A 44 2.13 -17.33 11.70
CA ASP A 44 1.15 -17.27 12.79
C ASP A 44 1.73 -17.54 14.20
N GLY A 45 2.82 -18.30 14.29
CA GLY A 45 3.51 -18.63 15.54
C GLY A 45 4.48 -17.59 16.05
N LEU A 46 4.65 -16.46 15.34
CA LEU A 46 5.54 -15.38 15.76
C LEU A 46 4.78 -14.31 16.55
N SER A 47 5.48 -13.59 17.40
CA SER A 47 5.03 -12.32 17.98
C SER A 47 5.56 -11.14 17.15
N ALA A 48 4.96 -9.95 17.29
CA ALA A 48 5.41 -8.75 16.57
C ALA A 48 6.90 -8.44 16.79
N PRO A 49 7.48 -8.50 18.02
CA PRO A 49 8.91 -8.33 18.22
C PRO A 49 9.77 -9.39 17.51
N GLN A 50 9.31 -10.64 17.43
CA GLN A 50 10.03 -11.70 16.71
C GLN A 50 10.04 -11.48 15.20
N VAL A 51 8.93 -10.99 14.63
CA VAL A 51 8.86 -10.56 13.23
C VAL A 51 9.95 -9.52 12.94
N GLY A 52 10.04 -8.46 13.76
CA GLY A 52 11.08 -7.43 13.61
C GLY A 52 12.50 -7.99 13.69
N SER A 53 12.76 -8.92 14.62
CA SER A 53 14.07 -9.57 14.76
C SER A 53 14.49 -10.39 13.55
N ILE A 54 13.53 -10.97 12.82
CA ILE A 54 13.77 -11.71 11.58
C ILE A 54 14.04 -10.72 10.44
N LEU A 55 13.18 -9.70 10.28
CA LEU A 55 13.26 -8.71 9.19
C LEU A 55 14.55 -7.88 9.28
N ALA A 56 15.02 -7.56 10.49
CA ALA A 56 16.28 -6.88 10.72
C ALA A 56 17.51 -7.61 10.14
N ARG A 57 17.41 -8.92 9.90
CA ARG A 57 18.47 -9.71 9.26
C ARG A 57 18.36 -9.76 7.74
N LEU A 58 17.18 -9.42 7.21
CA LEU A 58 16.87 -9.49 5.78
C LEU A 58 17.03 -8.13 5.09
N TYR A 59 16.73 -7.05 5.80
CA TYR A 59 16.76 -5.68 5.25
C TYR A 59 17.98 -4.92 5.75
N PRO A 60 18.95 -4.58 4.88
CA PRO A 60 20.15 -3.84 5.28
C PRO A 60 19.86 -2.46 5.88
N GLY A 61 18.80 -1.80 5.42
CA GLY A 61 18.33 -0.48 5.89
C GLY A 61 17.34 -0.54 7.08
N TRP A 62 17.20 -1.69 7.75
CA TRP A 62 16.24 -1.85 8.81
C TRP A 62 16.45 -0.89 9.98
N ASP A 63 15.40 -0.12 10.31
CA ASP A 63 15.37 0.76 11.48
C ASP A 63 14.58 0.11 12.63
N GLY A 64 15.30 -0.51 13.55
CA GLY A 64 14.69 -1.17 14.71
C GLY A 64 14.00 -0.20 15.67
N ALA A 65 14.49 1.06 15.77
CA ALA A 65 13.86 2.08 16.60
C ALA A 65 12.52 2.53 16.03
N LEU A 66 12.48 2.74 14.70
CA LEU A 66 11.24 3.06 13.99
C LEU A 66 10.23 1.91 14.07
N TYR A 67 10.69 0.66 13.94
CA TYR A 67 9.82 -0.50 14.12
C TYR A 67 9.20 -0.52 15.51
N GLN A 68 10.00 -0.34 16.56
CA GLN A 68 9.51 -0.30 17.94
C GLN A 68 8.52 0.85 18.15
N HIS A 69 8.81 2.03 17.62
CA HIS A 69 7.91 3.18 17.64
C HIS A 69 6.53 2.82 17.06
N TYR A 70 6.48 2.18 15.87
CA TYR A 70 5.21 1.78 15.28
C TYR A 70 4.51 0.66 16.05
N LEU A 71 5.25 -0.27 16.65
CA LEU A 71 4.63 -1.27 17.52
C LEU A 71 3.94 -0.63 18.71
N GLU A 72 4.55 0.38 19.33
CA GLU A 72 3.96 1.14 20.44
C GLU A 72 2.74 1.94 19.97
N LYS A 73 2.88 2.72 18.90
CA LYS A 73 1.82 3.53 18.30
C LYS A 73 0.58 2.69 17.95
N PHE A 74 0.78 1.49 17.40
CA PHE A 74 -0.28 0.58 16.99
C PHE A 74 -0.76 -0.38 18.09
N GLY A 75 -0.19 -0.31 19.30
CA GLY A 75 -0.55 -1.18 20.42
C GLY A 75 -0.18 -2.65 20.22
N LEU A 76 0.92 -2.93 19.49
CA LEU A 76 1.38 -4.27 19.12
C LEU A 76 2.55 -4.78 19.97
N THR A 77 2.87 -4.12 21.08
CA THR A 77 4.04 -4.43 21.92
C THR A 77 3.91 -5.72 22.72
N SER A 78 2.73 -6.32 22.77
CA SER A 78 2.48 -7.54 23.54
C SER A 78 3.16 -8.77 22.92
N LYS A 79 3.48 -9.78 23.76
CA LYS A 79 3.97 -11.10 23.30
C LYS A 79 2.89 -11.97 22.63
N LYS A 80 1.73 -11.41 22.29
CA LYS A 80 0.67 -12.14 21.58
C LYS A 80 1.16 -12.61 20.23
N LEU A 81 0.72 -13.79 19.83
CA LEU A 81 1.07 -14.38 18.54
C LEU A 81 0.24 -13.78 17.41
N VAL A 82 0.82 -13.68 16.22
CA VAL A 82 0.18 -13.12 14.99
C VAL A 82 -1.15 -13.83 14.69
N LYS A 83 -1.27 -15.13 14.96
CA LYS A 83 -2.53 -15.88 14.80
C LYS A 83 -3.71 -15.32 15.61
N THR A 84 -3.43 -14.58 16.69
CA THR A 84 -4.46 -13.98 17.56
C THR A 84 -4.80 -12.54 17.18
N PHE A 85 -4.13 -12.00 16.17
CA PHE A 85 -4.35 -10.63 15.72
C PHE A 85 -5.62 -10.54 14.88
N SER A 86 -6.37 -9.44 15.08
CA SER A 86 -7.43 -9.07 14.13
C SER A 86 -6.84 -8.71 12.77
N LYS A 87 -7.67 -8.62 11.71
CA LYS A 87 -7.22 -8.16 10.39
C LYS A 87 -6.52 -6.80 10.49
N GLY A 88 -7.10 -5.84 11.22
CA GLY A 88 -6.50 -4.53 11.45
C GLY A 88 -5.16 -4.58 12.17
N MET A 89 -5.00 -5.44 13.20
CA MET A 89 -3.71 -5.61 13.88
C MET A 89 -2.66 -6.23 12.96
N LYS A 90 -3.03 -7.19 12.12
CA LYS A 90 -2.15 -7.78 11.11
C LYS A 90 -1.70 -6.73 10.09
N MET A 91 -2.62 -5.87 9.64
CA MET A 91 -2.33 -4.77 8.73
C MET A 91 -1.36 -3.76 9.36
N LYS A 92 -1.63 -3.32 10.60
CA LYS A 92 -0.74 -2.43 11.37
C LYS A 92 0.66 -3.04 11.54
N LEU A 93 0.77 -4.35 11.78
CA LEU A 93 2.07 -5.04 11.83
C LEU A 93 2.81 -5.01 10.49
N SER A 94 2.10 -5.24 9.39
CA SER A 94 2.67 -5.20 8.03
C SER A 94 3.18 -3.79 7.69
N LEU A 95 2.43 -2.75 8.06
CA LEU A 95 2.85 -1.36 7.90
C LEU A 95 4.06 -1.01 8.76
N ALA A 96 4.07 -1.40 10.05
CA ALA A 96 5.22 -1.19 10.92
C ALA A 96 6.51 -1.81 10.33
N ALA A 97 6.39 -3.01 9.77
CA ALA A 97 7.49 -3.70 9.11
C ALA A 97 7.93 -2.99 7.82
N ALA A 98 6.97 -2.55 6.99
CA ALA A 98 7.25 -1.85 5.74
C ALA A 98 7.95 -0.50 6.00
N PHE A 99 7.47 0.30 6.95
CA PHE A 99 8.09 1.59 7.31
C PHE A 99 9.49 1.41 7.90
N ALA A 100 9.70 0.38 8.74
CA ALA A 100 10.99 0.11 9.36
C ALA A 100 12.09 -0.32 8.36
N ALA A 101 11.71 -0.79 7.19
CA ALA A 101 12.62 -1.06 6.09
C ALA A 101 13.14 0.22 5.41
N ARG A 102 12.65 1.42 5.79
CA ARG A 102 13.02 2.72 5.21
C ARG A 102 12.87 2.76 3.69
N PRO A 103 11.69 2.41 3.14
CA PRO A 103 11.48 2.40 1.71
C PRO A 103 11.33 3.81 1.16
N ARG A 104 11.69 3.99 -0.12
CA ARG A 104 11.35 5.19 -0.91
C ARG A 104 9.98 5.04 -1.57
N LEU A 105 9.55 3.80 -1.85
CA LEU A 105 8.26 3.49 -2.43
C LEU A 105 7.51 2.47 -1.57
N LEU A 106 6.30 2.80 -1.14
CA LEU A 106 5.36 1.83 -0.58
C LEU A 106 4.43 1.31 -1.68
N ILE A 107 4.31 -0.01 -1.78
CA ILE A 107 3.32 -0.68 -2.64
C ILE A 107 2.28 -1.33 -1.74
N LEU A 108 1.05 -0.85 -1.84
CA LEU A 108 -0.07 -1.19 -0.98
C LEU A 108 -1.18 -1.83 -1.84
N ASP A 109 -1.41 -3.13 -1.67
CA ASP A 109 -2.43 -3.88 -2.40
C ASP A 109 -3.63 -4.14 -1.51
N GLU A 110 -4.73 -3.38 -1.73
CA GLU A 110 -5.98 -3.44 -0.95
C GLU A 110 -5.77 -3.28 0.57
N ALA A 111 -4.79 -2.48 0.98
CA ALA A 111 -4.30 -2.38 2.36
C ALA A 111 -5.35 -1.87 3.37
N THR A 112 -6.44 -1.25 2.91
CA THR A 112 -7.54 -0.74 3.76
C THR A 112 -8.80 -1.59 3.66
N SER A 113 -8.81 -2.59 2.78
CA SER A 113 -9.98 -3.43 2.51
C SER A 113 -10.40 -4.25 3.73
N GLY A 114 -11.70 -4.20 4.07
CA GLY A 114 -12.29 -4.98 5.17
C GLY A 114 -11.81 -4.59 6.57
N LEU A 115 -11.20 -3.42 6.73
CA LEU A 115 -10.91 -2.82 8.02
C LEU A 115 -12.13 -2.07 8.57
N ASP A 116 -12.23 -1.97 9.89
CA ASP A 116 -13.21 -1.07 10.50
C ASP A 116 -12.84 0.40 10.21
N PRO A 117 -13.83 1.32 10.21
CA PRO A 117 -13.62 2.70 9.80
C PRO A 117 -12.55 3.45 10.61
N VAL A 118 -12.41 3.17 11.91
CA VAL A 118 -11.44 3.85 12.78
C VAL A 118 -10.02 3.42 12.44
N VAL A 119 -9.77 2.11 12.36
CA VAL A 119 -8.44 1.57 11.98
C VAL A 119 -8.07 2.00 10.57
N ARG A 120 -9.05 2.04 9.66
CA ARG A 120 -8.83 2.48 8.27
C ARG A 120 -8.38 3.95 8.23
N ASP A 121 -9.04 4.83 8.98
CA ASP A 121 -8.71 6.25 9.01
C ASP A 121 -7.32 6.49 9.61
N GLU A 122 -6.97 5.80 10.70
CA GLU A 122 -5.62 5.81 11.27
C GLU A 122 -4.54 5.39 10.25
N ILE A 123 -4.81 4.37 9.44
CA ILE A 123 -3.86 3.89 8.41
C ILE A 123 -3.71 4.90 7.28
N LEU A 124 -4.80 5.52 6.83
CA LEU A 124 -4.75 6.58 5.81
C LEU A 124 -3.95 7.79 6.29
N ASP A 125 -4.04 8.14 7.57
CA ASP A 125 -3.23 9.21 8.16
C ASP A 125 -1.73 8.87 8.17
N GLU A 126 -1.36 7.58 8.39
CA GLU A 126 0.03 7.14 8.25
C GLU A 126 0.52 7.25 6.79
N PHE A 127 -0.34 6.98 5.81
CA PHE A 127 0.03 7.17 4.40
C PHE A 127 0.30 8.64 4.09
N LEU A 128 -0.59 9.54 4.56
CA LEU A 128 -0.39 10.98 4.41
C LEU A 128 0.90 11.46 5.09
N ALA A 129 1.19 10.95 6.29
CA ALA A 129 2.43 11.29 7.00
C ALA A 129 3.68 10.80 6.23
N PHE A 130 3.62 9.62 5.63
CA PHE A 130 4.73 9.05 4.88
C PHE A 130 5.08 9.87 3.62
N ILE A 131 4.09 10.36 2.89
CA ILE A 131 4.30 11.14 1.64
C ILE A 131 4.61 12.62 1.90
N GLN A 132 4.71 13.08 3.15
CA GLN A 132 5.19 14.45 3.44
C GLN A 132 6.67 14.63 3.06
N ASP A 133 7.45 13.56 3.01
CA ASP A 133 8.81 13.59 2.48
C ASP A 133 8.75 13.42 0.96
N GLU A 134 9.27 14.41 0.22
CA GLU A 134 9.24 14.45 -1.26
C GLU A 134 10.02 13.28 -1.91
N GLU A 135 10.91 12.62 -1.16
CA GLU A 135 11.63 11.43 -1.62
C GLU A 135 10.78 10.15 -1.54
N HIS A 136 9.62 10.21 -0.89
CA HIS A 136 8.74 9.09 -0.70
C HIS A 136 7.55 9.09 -1.67
N ALA A 137 7.14 7.90 -2.07
CA ALA A 137 5.96 7.69 -2.91
C ALA A 137 5.13 6.49 -2.44
N ILE A 138 3.84 6.50 -2.76
CA ILE A 138 2.93 5.38 -2.52
C ILE A 138 2.27 4.97 -3.83
N LEU A 139 2.30 3.67 -4.13
CA LEU A 139 1.45 3.04 -5.12
C LEU A 139 0.36 2.23 -4.38
N LEU A 140 -0.85 2.77 -4.36
CA LEU A 140 -2.00 2.18 -3.68
C LEU A 140 -2.99 1.58 -4.68
N SER A 141 -3.33 0.30 -4.55
CA SER A 141 -4.54 -0.25 -5.16
C SER A 141 -5.69 -0.25 -4.14
N SER A 142 -6.85 0.22 -4.55
CA SER A 142 -8.06 0.17 -3.74
C SER A 142 -9.31 0.20 -4.63
N HIS A 143 -10.35 -0.49 -4.20
CA HIS A 143 -11.71 -0.35 -4.76
C HIS A 143 -12.57 0.63 -3.96
N ILE A 144 -12.00 1.24 -2.91
CA ILE A 144 -12.69 2.17 -2.03
C ILE A 144 -12.33 3.60 -2.45
N THR A 145 -13.23 4.24 -3.18
CA THR A 145 -12.97 5.57 -3.77
C THR A 145 -12.69 6.65 -2.74
N SER A 146 -13.32 6.60 -1.57
CA SER A 146 -13.07 7.56 -0.49
C SER A 146 -11.64 7.53 0.05
N ASP A 147 -10.94 6.39 -0.02
CA ASP A 147 -9.52 6.33 0.35
C ASP A 147 -8.66 7.05 -0.67
N LEU A 148 -8.95 6.82 -1.97
CA LEU A 148 -8.25 7.48 -3.06
C LEU A 148 -8.49 8.99 -3.04
N GLU A 149 -9.71 9.43 -2.76
CA GLU A 149 -10.03 10.86 -2.59
C GLU A 149 -9.20 11.49 -1.47
N LYS A 150 -8.98 10.76 -0.35
CA LYS A 150 -8.22 11.27 0.80
C LYS A 150 -6.71 11.36 0.53
N VAL A 151 -6.11 10.34 -0.14
CA VAL A 151 -4.65 10.19 -0.15
C VAL A 151 -3.99 10.27 -1.53
N ALA A 152 -4.74 10.13 -2.64
CA ALA A 152 -4.14 10.08 -3.96
C ALA A 152 -4.00 11.47 -4.59
N ASP A 153 -2.86 11.74 -5.24
CA ASP A 153 -2.66 12.88 -6.13
C ASP A 153 -2.98 12.52 -7.58
N TYR A 154 -2.67 11.27 -7.97
CA TYR A 154 -2.91 10.73 -9.30
C TYR A 154 -3.77 9.46 -9.22
N VAL A 155 -4.68 9.29 -10.15
CA VAL A 155 -5.56 8.12 -10.22
C VAL A 155 -5.43 7.47 -11.58
N THR A 156 -5.29 6.14 -11.59
CA THR A 156 -5.35 5.32 -12.79
C THR A 156 -6.45 4.28 -12.63
N TYR A 157 -7.49 4.36 -13.44
CA TYR A 157 -8.60 3.41 -13.44
C TYR A 157 -8.40 2.33 -14.49
N LEU A 158 -8.36 1.08 -14.03
CA LEU A 158 -8.24 -0.10 -14.87
C LEU A 158 -9.60 -0.76 -15.09
N HIS A 159 -9.96 -0.99 -16.35
CA HIS A 159 -11.18 -1.71 -16.70
C HIS A 159 -10.87 -2.77 -17.78
N ARG A 160 -11.25 -4.02 -17.53
CA ARG A 160 -11.05 -5.16 -18.46
C ARG A 160 -9.62 -5.25 -19.01
N GLY A 161 -8.62 -5.07 -18.14
CA GLY A 161 -7.20 -5.16 -18.49
C GLY A 161 -6.65 -3.97 -19.30
N ARG A 162 -7.39 -2.86 -19.37
CA ARG A 162 -6.97 -1.62 -20.06
C ARG A 162 -7.05 -0.44 -19.11
N VAL A 163 -6.18 0.54 -19.32
CA VAL A 163 -6.29 1.84 -18.67
C VAL A 163 -7.49 2.57 -19.31
N ALA A 164 -8.53 2.81 -18.54
CA ALA A 164 -9.70 3.55 -18.98
C ALA A 164 -9.54 5.05 -18.75
N VAL A 165 -8.97 5.44 -17.60
CA VAL A 165 -8.70 6.84 -17.22
C VAL A 165 -7.38 6.87 -16.46
N SER A 166 -6.55 7.91 -16.67
CA SER A 166 -5.35 8.19 -15.89
C SER A 166 -5.07 9.69 -15.90
N GLY A 167 -4.81 10.27 -14.73
CA GLY A 167 -4.52 11.70 -14.60
C GLY A 167 -4.43 12.17 -13.17
N ALA A 168 -4.13 13.45 -12.99
CA ALA A 168 -4.21 14.11 -11.69
C ALA A 168 -5.65 14.06 -11.16
N LYS A 169 -5.80 13.78 -9.88
CA LYS A 169 -7.13 13.64 -9.25
C LYS A 169 -8.00 14.88 -9.47
N ASP A 170 -7.44 16.06 -9.24
CA ASP A 170 -8.18 17.31 -9.34
C ASP A 170 -8.64 17.59 -10.78
N GLU A 171 -7.79 17.31 -11.78
CA GLU A 171 -8.17 17.41 -13.20
C GLU A 171 -9.29 16.45 -13.57
N LEU A 172 -9.27 15.22 -13.01
CA LEU A 172 -10.32 14.25 -13.23
C LEU A 172 -11.64 14.68 -12.59
N LEU A 173 -11.59 15.23 -11.38
CA LEU A 173 -12.77 15.75 -10.69
C LEU A 173 -13.39 16.96 -11.42
N ASP A 174 -12.58 17.81 -12.05
CA ASP A 174 -13.04 18.95 -12.85
C ASP A 174 -13.61 18.52 -14.22
N THR A 175 -13.10 17.42 -14.78
CA THR A 175 -13.46 16.95 -16.13
C THR A 175 -14.68 16.04 -16.12
N TYR A 176 -14.84 15.22 -15.08
CA TYR A 176 -15.90 14.21 -14.99
C TYR A 176 -16.91 14.57 -13.93
N GLY A 177 -18.19 14.49 -14.29
CA GLY A 177 -19.30 14.70 -13.38
C GLY A 177 -20.25 13.51 -13.34
N LYS A 178 -21.00 13.37 -12.26
CA LYS A 178 -22.08 12.39 -12.15
C LYS A 178 -23.39 13.03 -12.60
N LEU A 179 -23.90 12.59 -13.77
CA LEU A 179 -25.24 12.95 -14.20
C LEU A 179 -26.28 12.04 -13.53
N VAL A 180 -27.21 12.63 -12.81
CA VAL A 180 -28.36 11.91 -12.25
C VAL A 180 -29.61 12.36 -13.01
N CYS A 181 -30.16 11.49 -13.85
CA CYS A 181 -31.32 11.78 -14.67
C CYS A 181 -32.30 10.60 -14.69
N GLY A 182 -33.57 10.86 -15.02
CA GLY A 182 -34.53 9.82 -15.29
C GLY A 182 -34.26 9.10 -16.61
N ARG A 183 -34.74 7.85 -16.75
CA ARG A 183 -34.50 7.02 -17.95
C ARG A 183 -34.94 7.71 -19.26
N SER A 184 -36.02 8.53 -19.21
CA SER A 184 -36.53 9.29 -20.35
C SER A 184 -35.67 10.51 -20.71
N GLU A 185 -34.76 10.93 -19.82
CA GLU A 185 -33.89 12.08 -20.03
C GLU A 185 -32.53 11.65 -20.58
N LEU A 186 -32.16 10.38 -20.39
CA LEU A 186 -30.90 9.81 -20.87
C LEU A 186 -30.80 9.80 -22.42
N GLU A 187 -31.94 9.78 -23.13
CA GLU A 187 -31.99 9.80 -24.59
C GLU A 187 -31.73 11.21 -25.18
N ARG A 188 -31.63 12.24 -24.33
CA ARG A 188 -31.40 13.64 -24.73
C ARG A 188 -29.97 14.12 -24.48
N VAL A 189 -29.12 13.27 -23.93
CA VAL A 189 -27.71 13.51 -23.65
C VAL A 189 -26.86 12.68 -24.59
#